data_ceaf6854ff3e7e3a7eb32bc183065e54
#
_entry.id   ceaf6854ff3e7e3a7eb32bc183065e54
#
_cell.length_a   1.000
_cell.length_b   1.000
_cell.length_c   1.000
_cell.angle_alpha   90.00
_cell.angle_beta   90.00
_cell.angle_gamma   90.00
#
_symmetry.space_group_name_H-M   'P 1'
#
loop_
_entity.id
_entity.type
_entity.pdbx_description
1 polymer ?
#
loop_
_entity_poly.entity_id
_entity_poly.type
_entity_poly.pdbx_seq_one_letter_code
_entity_poly.pdbx_strand_id
1 'polypeptide(L)'
;MVIPHLHFNGNCKEAISFYEKAFNVKADIIIFDGDYIPNERKNNNKIAHAVMHIHGQKVFLNDRFGKKDTSTDIAIHLIVTFNSKDDLLSCYDKMKEDSITVDLLETLPYSPLAVQFIDKFGVQWGFMVDEGAEG
;
A
#
# COMPACT_ATOMS: atom_id res chain seq x y z
N MET A 1 11.03 -5.56 15.43
CA MET A 1 9.90 -5.50 14.48
C MET A 1 10.38 -4.88 13.17
N VAL A 2 10.02 -5.47 12.06
CA VAL A 2 10.31 -4.88 10.74
C VAL A 2 9.04 -4.20 10.25
N ILE A 3 9.13 -2.91 9.93
CA ILE A 3 7.98 -2.11 9.52
C ILE A 3 8.20 -1.62 8.09
N PRO A 4 7.36 -2.00 7.14
CA PRO A 4 7.41 -1.41 5.79
C PRO A 4 7.19 0.10 5.87
N HIS A 5 7.98 0.85 5.12
CA HIS A 5 7.84 2.30 5.04
C HIS A 5 7.65 2.69 3.57
N LEU A 6 6.46 3.13 3.25
CA LEU A 6 6.10 3.50 1.89
C LEU A 6 6.35 4.99 1.69
N HIS A 7 7.14 5.31 0.67
CA HIS A 7 7.48 6.70 0.35
C HIS A 7 6.79 7.14 -0.93
N PHE A 8 6.25 8.33 -0.90
CA PHE A 8 5.51 8.90 -2.02
C PHE A 8 6.15 10.22 -2.45
N ASN A 9 5.89 10.62 -3.67
CA ASN A 9 6.45 11.83 -4.26
C ASN A 9 5.47 12.99 -4.22
N GLY A 10 4.89 13.25 -3.05
CA GLY A 10 3.97 14.35 -2.83
C GLY A 10 2.50 13.96 -2.82
N ASN A 11 2.18 12.70 -3.07
CA ASN A 11 0.80 12.20 -3.16
C ASN A 11 0.45 11.19 -2.07
N CYS A 12 1.14 11.23 -0.94
CA CYS A 12 0.90 10.32 0.18
C CYS A 12 -0.52 10.42 0.71
N LYS A 13 -1.07 11.62 0.81
CA LYS A 13 -2.44 11.84 1.28
C LYS A 13 -3.46 11.10 0.43
N GLU A 14 -3.29 11.16 -0.89
CA GLU A 14 -4.16 10.44 -1.83
C GLU A 14 -3.98 8.95 -1.70
N ALA A 15 -2.74 8.49 -1.53
CA ALA A 15 -2.43 7.07 -1.35
C ALA A 15 -3.08 6.54 -0.08
N ILE A 16 -2.99 7.27 1.03
CA ILE A 16 -3.64 6.86 2.29
C ILE A 16 -5.14 6.68 2.08
N SER A 17 -5.81 7.65 1.46
CA SER A 17 -7.25 7.55 1.19
C SER A 17 -7.58 6.34 0.32
N PHE A 18 -6.75 6.07 -0.66
CA PHE A 18 -6.90 4.93 -1.56
C PHE A 18 -6.79 3.61 -0.79
N TYR A 19 -5.76 3.48 0.07
CA TYR A 19 -5.56 2.27 0.87
C TYR A 19 -6.63 2.12 1.96
N GLU A 20 -7.10 3.20 2.55
CA GLU A 20 -8.19 3.15 3.51
C GLU A 20 -9.44 2.53 2.90
N LYS A 21 -9.77 2.89 1.68
CA LYS A 21 -10.92 2.33 0.97
C LYS A 21 -10.68 0.88 0.56
N ALA A 22 -9.49 0.60 0.03
CA ALA A 22 -9.17 -0.73 -0.48
C ALA A 22 -9.15 -1.78 0.63
N PHE A 23 -8.53 -1.45 1.75
CA PHE A 23 -8.37 -2.39 2.87
C PHE A 23 -9.42 -2.21 3.96
N ASN A 24 -10.33 -1.26 3.79
CA ASN A 24 -11.40 -0.98 4.75
C ASN A 24 -10.85 -0.70 6.16
N VAL A 25 -9.89 0.18 6.23
CA VAL A 25 -9.24 0.61 7.47
C VAL A 25 -9.13 2.14 7.50
N LYS A 26 -8.78 2.69 8.65
CA LYS A 26 -8.46 4.10 8.80
C LYS A 26 -7.00 4.23 9.24
N ALA A 27 -6.34 5.27 8.79
CA ALA A 27 -5.01 5.58 9.28
C ALA A 27 -5.08 5.86 10.78
N ASP A 28 -4.12 5.30 11.53
CA ASP A 28 -4.09 5.48 12.99
C ASP A 28 -3.57 6.87 13.36
N ILE A 29 -2.56 7.34 12.62
CA ILE A 29 -1.88 8.61 12.86
C ILE A 29 -1.59 9.23 11.51
N ILE A 30 -1.85 10.54 11.39
CA ILE A 30 -1.41 11.33 10.24
C ILE A 30 -0.82 12.63 10.77
N ILE A 31 0.45 12.89 10.44
CA ILE A 31 1.14 14.12 10.80
C ILE A 31 1.53 14.83 9.51
N PHE A 32 1.02 16.03 9.32
CA PHE A 32 1.33 16.84 8.15
C PHE A 32 2.63 17.63 8.37
N ASP A 33 3.27 18.04 7.28
CA ASP A 33 4.49 18.85 7.35
C ASP A 33 4.30 20.10 8.20
N GLY A 34 3.13 20.73 8.11
CA GLY A 34 2.81 21.92 8.89
C GLY A 34 2.83 21.70 10.40
N ASP A 35 2.67 20.48 10.84
CA ASP A 35 2.73 20.13 12.27
C ASP A 35 4.17 19.99 12.76
N TYR A 36 5.11 19.69 11.84
CA TYR A 36 6.51 19.48 12.17
C TYR A 36 7.35 20.73 12.03
N ILE A 37 7.00 21.56 11.05
CA ILE A 37 7.75 22.76 10.73
C ILE A 37 7.00 23.93 11.36
N PRO A 38 7.45 24.44 12.51
CA PRO A 38 6.69 25.49 13.23
C PRO A 38 6.66 26.82 12.52
N ASN A 39 7.37 26.98 11.40
CA ASN A 39 7.48 28.23 10.68
C ASN A 39 6.89 28.16 9.29
N GLU A 40 6.59 29.23 8.77
CA GLU A 40 6.39 29.80 7.44
C GLU A 40 5.88 28.90 6.30
N ARG A 41 6.12 27.58 6.31
CA ARG A 41 5.76 26.70 5.22
C ARG A 41 4.85 25.58 5.71
N LYS A 42 3.72 25.96 6.26
CA LYS A 42 2.70 24.97 6.61
C LYS A 42 2.12 24.41 5.32
N ASN A 43 2.60 23.27 4.91
CA ASN A 43 2.03 22.55 3.79
C ASN A 43 1.24 21.35 4.32
N ASN A 44 -0.05 21.58 4.58
CA ASN A 44 -0.93 20.53 5.08
C ASN A 44 -1.31 19.50 4.02
N ASN A 45 -0.81 19.66 2.79
CA ASN A 45 -1.01 18.67 1.72
C ASN A 45 0.09 17.62 1.69
N LYS A 46 1.19 17.85 2.41
CA LYS A 46 2.31 16.91 2.48
C LYS A 46 2.31 16.21 3.82
N ILE A 47 2.56 14.91 3.79
CA ILE A 47 2.55 14.06 4.97
C ILE A 47 3.98 13.83 5.44
N ALA A 48 4.28 14.24 6.67
CA ALA A 48 5.57 13.99 7.30
C ALA A 48 5.65 12.56 7.82
N HIS A 49 4.55 12.06 8.38
CA HIS A 49 4.50 10.72 8.94
C HIS A 49 3.06 10.24 9.05
N ALA A 50 2.82 9.02 8.68
CA ALA A 50 1.53 8.37 8.88
C ALA A 50 1.73 6.92 9.27
N VAL A 51 0.78 6.37 10.01
CA VAL A 51 0.77 4.97 10.44
C VAL A 51 -0.56 4.37 10.05
N MET A 52 -0.52 3.23 9.40
CA MET A 52 -1.69 2.42 9.09
C MET A 52 -1.44 0.98 9.52
N HIS A 53 -2.53 0.25 9.75
CA HIS A 53 -2.47 -1.19 9.89
C HIS A 53 -3.20 -1.82 8.71
N ILE A 54 -2.47 -2.61 7.92
CA ILE A 54 -3.02 -3.32 6.77
C ILE A 54 -2.96 -4.80 7.10
N HIS A 55 -4.11 -5.43 7.23
CA HIS A 55 -4.23 -6.82 7.66
C HIS A 55 -3.39 -7.10 8.92
N GLY A 56 -3.47 -6.19 9.89
CA GLY A 56 -2.77 -6.33 11.16
C GLY A 56 -1.31 -5.91 11.15
N GLN A 57 -0.72 -5.63 9.99
CA GLN A 57 0.67 -5.21 9.89
C GLN A 57 0.77 -3.69 9.94
N LYS A 58 1.57 -3.20 10.86
CA LYS A 58 1.90 -1.77 10.93
C LYS A 58 2.71 -1.37 9.70
N VAL A 59 2.33 -0.26 9.08
CA VAL A 59 2.98 0.29 7.90
C VAL A 59 3.15 1.79 8.12
N PHE A 60 4.33 2.31 7.81
CA PHE A 60 4.59 3.75 7.82
C PHE A 60 4.46 4.30 6.41
N LEU A 61 3.99 5.55 6.30
CA LEU A 61 3.85 6.23 5.02
C LEU A 61 4.29 7.69 5.18
N ASN A 62 4.94 8.23 4.17
CA ASN A 62 5.23 9.66 4.13
C ASN A 62 5.46 10.14 2.70
N ASP A 63 5.50 11.46 2.54
CA ASP A 63 6.02 12.06 1.32
C ASP A 63 7.52 12.21 1.44
N ARG A 64 8.22 11.94 0.35
CA ARG A 64 9.69 12.09 0.33
C ARG A 64 10.06 13.55 0.49
N PHE A 65 11.08 13.80 1.29
CA PHE A 65 11.71 15.10 1.38
C PHE A 65 12.90 15.12 0.42
N GLY A 66 12.93 16.09 -0.48
CA GLY A 66 14.07 16.27 -1.37
C GLY A 66 13.98 15.43 -2.64
N LYS A 67 15.03 14.67 -2.95
CA LYS A 67 15.16 13.97 -4.22
C LYS A 67 14.13 12.86 -4.39
N LYS A 68 13.48 12.83 -5.55
CA LYS A 68 12.64 11.70 -5.94
C LYS A 68 13.54 10.49 -6.19
N ASP A 69 13.04 9.34 -5.78
CA ASP A 69 13.68 8.09 -6.14
C ASP A 69 13.44 7.83 -7.63
N THR A 70 14.51 7.69 -8.37
CA THR A 70 14.46 7.41 -9.80
C THR A 70 14.70 5.94 -10.12
N SER A 71 14.89 5.11 -9.09
CA SER A 71 15.07 3.67 -9.29
C SER A 71 13.83 3.04 -9.89
N THR A 72 14.02 2.25 -10.94
CA THR A 72 12.94 1.49 -11.57
C THR A 72 12.95 0.03 -11.18
N ASP A 73 14.01 -0.41 -10.48
CA ASP A 73 14.12 -1.80 -10.03
C ASP A 73 13.45 -1.95 -8.69
N ILE A 74 12.42 -2.79 -8.64
CA ILE A 74 11.68 -3.06 -7.43
C ILE A 74 12.11 -4.43 -6.90
N ALA A 75 12.91 -4.42 -5.83
CA ALA A 75 13.41 -5.64 -5.21
C ALA A 75 12.46 -6.21 -4.16
N ILE A 76 11.53 -5.39 -3.68
CA ILE A 76 10.63 -5.75 -2.58
C ILE A 76 9.20 -5.49 -3.00
N HIS A 77 8.31 -6.45 -2.71
CA HIS A 77 6.88 -6.21 -2.77
C HIS A 77 6.22 -6.67 -1.48
N LEU A 78 5.05 -6.14 -1.21
CA LEU A 78 4.30 -6.46 -0.01
C LEU A 78 3.30 -7.56 -0.33
N ILE A 79 3.37 -8.66 0.43
CA ILE A 79 2.41 -9.75 0.29
C ILE A 79 1.28 -9.54 1.29
N VAL A 80 0.06 -9.58 0.80
CA VAL A 80 -1.15 -9.53 1.62
C VAL A 80 -1.89 -10.85 1.42
N THR A 81 -2.19 -11.54 2.51
CA THR A 81 -2.93 -12.80 2.44
C THR A 81 -4.41 -12.54 2.72
N PHE A 82 -5.26 -13.31 2.07
CA PHE A 82 -6.71 -13.22 2.21
C PHE A 82 -7.29 -14.59 2.55
N ASN A 83 -8.41 -14.60 3.24
CA ASN A 83 -9.05 -15.85 3.66
C ASN A 83 -9.88 -16.51 2.56
N SER A 84 -10.22 -15.76 1.52
CA SER A 84 -11.01 -16.29 0.42
C SER A 84 -10.70 -15.59 -0.89
N LYS A 85 -11.04 -16.23 -2.01
CA LYS A 85 -10.93 -15.61 -3.33
C LYS A 85 -11.79 -14.35 -3.44
N ASP A 86 -12.99 -14.37 -2.86
CA ASP A 86 -13.90 -13.23 -2.94
C ASP A 86 -13.32 -12.01 -2.24
N ASP A 87 -12.70 -12.19 -1.07
CA ASP A 87 -12.08 -11.09 -0.35
C ASP A 87 -10.89 -10.51 -1.12
N LEU A 88 -10.07 -11.37 -1.70
CA LEU A 88 -8.95 -10.94 -2.52
C LEU A 88 -9.43 -10.13 -3.72
N LEU A 89 -10.40 -10.66 -4.46
CA LEU A 89 -10.90 -10.01 -5.66
C LEU A 89 -11.59 -8.69 -5.35
N SER A 90 -12.31 -8.61 -4.25
CA SER A 90 -12.94 -7.36 -3.81
C SER A 90 -11.89 -6.26 -3.54
N CYS A 91 -10.82 -6.62 -2.84
CA CYS A 91 -9.74 -5.67 -2.56
C CYS A 91 -9.00 -5.29 -3.84
N TYR A 92 -8.67 -6.27 -4.66
CA TYR A 92 -7.96 -6.04 -5.93
C TYR A 92 -8.77 -5.14 -6.86
N ASP A 93 -10.09 -5.36 -6.96
CA ASP A 93 -10.96 -4.53 -7.79
C ASP A 93 -10.89 -3.04 -7.41
N LYS A 94 -10.70 -2.76 -6.14
CA LYS A 94 -10.57 -1.37 -5.67
C LYS A 94 -9.19 -0.78 -5.99
N MET A 95 -8.17 -1.61 -6.15
CA MET A 95 -6.79 -1.15 -6.34
C MET A 95 -6.30 -1.25 -7.78
N LYS A 96 -6.99 -1.98 -8.65
CA LYS A 96 -6.49 -2.25 -10.00
C LYS A 96 -6.54 -1.06 -10.95
N GLU A 97 -7.32 -0.02 -10.62
CA GLU A 97 -7.42 1.17 -11.47
C GLU A 97 -6.04 1.84 -11.61
N ASP A 98 -5.65 2.07 -12.86
CA ASP A 98 -4.35 2.64 -13.21
C ASP A 98 -3.15 1.84 -12.67
N SER A 99 -3.38 0.58 -12.34
CA SER A 99 -2.29 -0.32 -11.92
C SER A 99 -1.70 -1.04 -13.13
N ILE A 100 -0.52 -1.62 -12.90
CA ILE A 100 0.10 -2.54 -13.84
C ILE A 100 -0.02 -3.94 -13.23
N THR A 101 -0.84 -4.80 -13.83
CA THR A 101 -0.96 -6.19 -13.39
C THR A 101 0.20 -6.97 -14.01
N VAL A 102 1.08 -7.47 -13.13
CA VAL A 102 2.27 -8.20 -13.55
C VAL A 102 1.93 -9.67 -13.81
N ASP A 103 1.14 -10.25 -12.92
CA ASP A 103 0.85 -11.67 -12.98
C ASP A 103 -0.46 -11.99 -12.26
N LEU A 104 -1.28 -12.82 -12.86
CA LEU A 104 -2.50 -13.35 -12.24
C LEU A 104 -2.45 -14.87 -12.36
N LEU A 105 -2.31 -15.54 -11.22
CA LEU A 105 -2.11 -16.97 -11.15
C LEU A 105 -3.23 -17.64 -10.38
N GLU A 106 -3.81 -18.68 -10.98
CA GLU A 106 -4.85 -19.48 -10.36
C GLU A 106 -4.33 -20.89 -10.11
N THR A 107 -4.82 -21.52 -9.06
CA THR A 107 -4.51 -22.91 -8.74
C THR A 107 -3.01 -23.17 -8.60
N LEU A 108 -2.37 -22.40 -7.74
CA LEU A 108 -0.97 -22.60 -7.41
C LEU A 108 -0.83 -23.69 -6.35
N PRO A 109 0.35 -24.33 -6.26
CA PRO A 109 0.58 -25.33 -5.20
C PRO A 109 0.37 -24.78 -3.78
N TYR A 110 0.55 -23.47 -3.59
CA TYR A 110 0.48 -22.82 -2.29
C TYR A 110 -0.69 -21.85 -2.16
N SER A 111 -1.44 -21.62 -3.21
CA SER A 111 -2.60 -20.71 -3.14
C SER A 111 -3.56 -20.98 -4.30
N PRO A 112 -4.89 -20.96 -4.06
CA PRO A 112 -5.85 -21.09 -5.14
C PRO A 112 -5.94 -19.87 -6.03
N LEU A 113 -5.44 -18.71 -5.58
CA LEU A 113 -5.43 -17.48 -6.37
C LEU A 113 -4.37 -16.54 -5.86
N ALA A 114 -3.57 -16.00 -6.77
CA ALA A 114 -2.61 -14.96 -6.44
C ALA A 114 -2.53 -13.95 -7.57
N VAL A 115 -2.30 -12.69 -7.24
CA VAL A 115 -2.09 -11.63 -8.23
C VAL A 115 -0.94 -10.74 -7.77
N GLN A 116 -0.06 -10.39 -8.70
CA GLN A 116 1.00 -9.42 -8.50
C GLN A 116 0.73 -8.20 -9.36
N PHE A 117 0.82 -7.04 -8.77
CA PHE A 117 0.55 -5.79 -9.48
C PHE A 117 1.31 -4.63 -8.84
N ILE A 118 1.48 -3.57 -9.62
CA ILE A 118 2.04 -2.31 -9.16
C ILE A 118 0.90 -1.31 -9.17
N ASP A 119 0.58 -0.74 -8.00
CA ASP A 119 -0.54 0.19 -7.93
C ASP A 119 -0.20 1.53 -8.59
N LYS A 120 -1.21 2.40 -8.72
CA LYS A 120 -1.02 3.69 -9.39
C LYS A 120 -0.04 4.62 -8.69
N PHE A 121 0.37 4.30 -7.47
CA PHE A 121 1.37 5.07 -6.71
C PHE A 121 2.76 4.46 -6.81
N GLY A 122 2.91 3.32 -7.50
CA GLY A 122 4.19 2.67 -7.68
C GLY A 122 4.54 1.64 -6.62
N VAL A 123 3.62 1.32 -5.73
CA VAL A 123 3.84 0.30 -4.71
C VAL A 123 3.54 -1.08 -5.30
N GLN A 124 4.46 -2.00 -5.10
CA GLN A 124 4.31 -3.35 -5.62
C GLN A 124 3.66 -4.25 -4.56
N TRP A 125 2.58 -4.91 -4.96
CA TRP A 125 1.80 -5.79 -4.10
C TRP A 125 1.76 -7.20 -4.67
N GLY A 126 1.72 -8.19 -3.78
CA GLY A 126 1.33 -9.55 -4.11
C GLY A 126 0.15 -9.91 -3.23
N PHE A 127 -1.00 -10.15 -3.81
CA PHE A 127 -2.19 -10.62 -3.10
C PHE A 127 -2.31 -12.12 -3.31
N MET A 128 -2.57 -12.88 -2.25
CA MET A 128 -2.77 -14.31 -2.38
C MET A 128 -3.79 -14.81 -1.36
N VAL A 129 -4.52 -15.84 -1.74
CA VAL A 129 -5.38 -16.55 -0.81
C VAL A 129 -4.50 -17.45 0.06
N ASP A 130 -4.70 -17.39 1.37
CA ASP A 130 -3.88 -18.09 2.33
C ASP A 130 -3.91 -19.59 2.08
N GLU A 131 -2.74 -20.23 2.18
CA GLU A 131 -2.61 -21.69 2.13
C GLU A 131 -3.41 -22.29 3.30
N GLY A 132 -4.32 -23.17 3.01
CA GLY A 132 -5.22 -23.73 4.01
C GLY A 132 -6.52 -22.99 4.17
N ALA A 133 -6.70 -21.83 3.52
CA ALA A 133 -7.98 -21.16 3.48
C ALA A 133 -8.94 -21.95 2.58
N GLU A 134 -10.19 -22.09 3.01
CA GLU A 134 -11.22 -22.64 2.17
C GLU A 134 -11.68 -21.56 1.22
N GLY A 135 -11.25 -21.70 -0.01
CA GLY A 135 -11.47 -20.71 -1.02
C GLY A 135 -12.86 -20.62 -1.58
#